data_79e2fee5a2861ee7b3d3df86bba49b39
#
_entry.id   79e2fee5a2861ee7b3d3df86bba49b39
#
_cell.length_a   1.000
_cell.length_b   1.000
_cell.length_c   1.000
_cell.angle_alpha   90.00
_cell.angle_beta   90.00
_cell.angle_gamma   90.00
#
_symmetry.space_group_name_H-M   'P 1'
#
loop_
_entity.id
_entity.type
_entity.pdbx_description
1 polymer ?
#
loop_
_entity_poly.entity_id
_entity_poly.type
_entity_poly.pdbx_seq_one_letter_code
_entity_poly.pdbx_strand_id
1 'polypeptide(L)'
;DAADERRRYLNGFISQLDRAYLQALVRYNAVLGERNRLLKISRDEQMLCIYDRQLVEQGGIIHRKRSEIAALLEPEVARYYRHLSSDREQVTLEYRSELNDTPFEELLLKSREKDFVNGFTTAGIHRDDLVLHIGGYPLRKYGSQGQQKSFLIALKLAQYALVAQAKGEKPILLLDDLFDKLDAGR
;
A
#
# COMPACT_ATOMS: atom_id res chain seq x y z
N ASP A 1 -2.41 2.93 13.08
CA ASP A 1 -2.40 4.01 12.10
C ASP A 1 -3.09 3.55 10.81
N ALA A 2 -3.98 4.39 10.26
CA ALA A 2 -4.77 4.03 9.07
C ALA A 2 -3.91 3.78 7.81
N ALA A 3 -2.78 4.45 7.67
CA ALA A 3 -1.84 4.16 6.59
C ALA A 3 -1.21 2.76 6.75
N ASP A 4 -0.98 2.34 7.99
CA ASP A 4 -0.51 1.00 8.31
C ASP A 4 -1.51 -0.09 7.89
N GLU A 5 -2.80 0.13 8.13
CA GLU A 5 -3.86 -0.80 7.72
C GLU A 5 -3.94 -0.92 6.20
N ARG A 6 -3.82 0.18 5.48
CA ARG A 6 -3.80 0.18 4.01
C ARG A 6 -2.55 -0.52 3.46
N ARG A 7 -1.38 -0.31 4.07
CA ARG A 7 -0.17 -1.07 3.72
C ARG A 7 -0.32 -2.57 3.99
N ARG A 8 -0.89 -2.94 5.14
CA ARG A 8 -1.16 -4.37 5.47
C ARG A 8 -2.11 -4.99 4.46
N TYR A 9 -3.18 -4.28 4.08
CA TYR A 9 -4.09 -4.72 3.03
C TYR A 9 -3.35 -4.99 1.73
N LEU A 10 -2.57 -4.02 1.24
CA LEU A 10 -1.83 -4.12 0.00
C LEU A 10 -0.79 -5.25 0.05
N ASN A 11 -0.05 -5.36 1.15
CA ASN A 11 0.92 -6.43 1.37
C ASN A 11 0.26 -7.81 1.37
N GLY A 12 -0.84 -7.97 2.10
CA GLY A 12 -1.59 -9.24 2.16
C GLY A 12 -2.13 -9.65 0.80
N PHE A 13 -2.68 -8.69 0.06
CA PHE A 13 -3.20 -8.94 -1.29
C PHE A 13 -2.09 -9.38 -2.26
N ILE A 14 -1.02 -8.60 -2.38
CA ILE A 14 0.06 -8.90 -3.32
C ILE A 14 0.78 -10.20 -2.97
N SER A 15 1.00 -10.46 -1.68
CA SER A 15 1.67 -11.68 -1.20
C SER A 15 0.92 -12.97 -1.58
N GLN A 16 -0.40 -12.91 -1.76
CA GLN A 16 -1.20 -14.04 -2.24
C GLN A 16 -0.99 -14.34 -3.72
N LEU A 17 -0.59 -13.33 -4.50
CA LEU A 17 -0.39 -13.42 -5.94
C LEU A 17 1.06 -13.64 -6.33
N ASP A 18 2.01 -13.15 -5.52
CA ASP A 18 3.42 -13.07 -5.88
C ASP A 18 4.33 -13.50 -4.72
N ARG A 19 4.90 -14.70 -4.85
CA ARG A 19 5.82 -15.25 -3.84
C ARG A 19 7.13 -14.45 -3.73
N ALA A 20 7.61 -13.89 -4.84
CA ALA A 20 8.83 -13.08 -4.83
C ALA A 20 8.62 -11.77 -4.06
N TYR A 21 7.43 -11.18 -4.21
CA TYR A 21 7.03 -10.04 -3.39
C TYR A 21 7.02 -10.36 -1.89
N LEU A 22 6.42 -11.49 -1.50
CA LEU A 22 6.40 -11.92 -0.09
C LEU A 22 7.82 -12.09 0.45
N GLN A 23 8.71 -12.73 -0.31
CA GLN A 23 10.09 -12.91 0.09
C GLN A 23 10.83 -11.57 0.24
N ALA A 24 10.64 -10.65 -0.71
CA ALA A 24 11.21 -9.30 -0.63
C ALA A 24 10.69 -8.53 0.59
N LEU A 25 9.40 -8.64 0.89
CA LEU A 25 8.78 -7.99 2.05
C LEU A 25 9.35 -8.51 3.39
N VAL A 26 9.52 -9.83 3.51
CA VAL A 26 10.11 -10.44 4.71
C VAL A 26 11.56 -9.99 4.89
N ARG A 27 12.36 -10.00 3.83
CA ARG A 27 13.76 -9.55 3.87
C ARG A 27 13.86 -8.07 4.19
N TYR A 28 13.05 -7.24 3.52
CA TYR A 28 13.01 -5.79 3.77
C TYR A 28 12.73 -5.48 5.24
N ASN A 29 11.72 -6.11 5.83
CA ASN A 29 11.36 -5.88 7.22
C ASN A 29 12.46 -6.33 8.20
N ALA A 30 13.13 -7.45 7.93
CA ALA A 30 14.27 -7.91 8.73
C ALA A 30 15.42 -6.90 8.68
N VAL A 31 15.83 -6.48 7.49
CA VAL A 31 16.91 -5.50 7.30
C VAL A 31 16.56 -4.15 7.90
N LEU A 32 15.30 -3.70 7.76
CA LEU A 32 14.82 -2.46 8.37
C LEU A 32 14.94 -2.50 9.89
N GLY A 33 14.61 -3.65 10.51
CA GLY A 33 14.77 -3.86 11.94
C GLY A 33 16.24 -3.77 12.39
N GLU A 34 17.17 -4.41 11.66
CA GLU A 34 18.61 -4.36 11.97
C GLU A 34 19.17 -2.93 11.77
N ARG A 35 18.80 -2.26 10.67
CA ARG A 35 19.19 -0.87 10.45
C ARG A 35 18.70 0.05 11.57
N ASN A 36 17.46 -0.08 11.99
CA ASN A 36 16.89 0.71 13.09
C ASN A 36 17.56 0.40 14.44
N ARG A 37 18.02 -0.82 14.64
CA ARG A 37 18.80 -1.19 15.82
C ARG A 37 20.17 -0.51 15.79
N LEU A 38 20.86 -0.55 14.65
CA LEU A 38 22.15 0.12 14.47
C LEU A 38 22.07 1.62 14.74
N LEU A 39 21.06 2.29 14.17
CA LEU A 39 20.84 3.74 14.35
C LEU A 39 20.70 4.18 15.81
N LYS A 40 20.27 3.27 16.71
CA LYS A 40 20.12 3.56 18.15
C LYS A 40 21.40 3.42 18.95
N ILE A 41 22.33 2.57 18.49
CA ILE A 41 23.50 2.17 19.28
C ILE A 41 24.83 2.66 18.74
N SER A 42 24.90 2.99 17.44
CA SER A 42 26.16 3.32 16.78
C SER A 42 25.96 4.24 15.59
N ARG A 43 26.99 5.02 15.28
CA ARG A 43 27.13 5.77 14.02
C ARG A 43 28.08 5.05 13.03
N ASP A 44 28.02 3.73 12.97
CA ASP A 44 28.78 2.94 12.02
C ASP A 44 28.23 3.11 10.59
N GLU A 45 28.79 4.03 9.85
CA GLU A 45 28.38 4.33 8.48
C GLU A 45 28.69 3.20 7.49
N GLN A 46 29.71 2.39 7.74
CA GLN A 46 30.05 1.26 6.87
C GLN A 46 28.99 0.18 6.95
N MET A 47 28.59 -0.17 8.17
CA MET A 47 27.52 -1.14 8.39
C MET A 47 26.19 -0.59 7.90
N LEU A 48 25.93 0.71 8.08
CA LEU A 48 24.72 1.36 7.59
C LEU A 48 24.59 1.25 6.06
N CYS A 49 25.70 1.48 5.32
CA CYS A 49 25.72 1.33 3.87
C CYS A 49 25.38 -0.12 3.42
N ILE A 50 25.77 -1.12 4.19
CA ILE A 50 25.41 -2.53 3.88
C ILE A 50 23.89 -2.73 3.98
N TYR A 51 23.27 -2.23 5.05
CA TYR A 51 21.82 -2.28 5.20
C TYR A 51 21.09 -1.44 4.16
N ASP A 52 21.59 -0.24 3.84
CA ASP A 52 21.03 0.62 2.81
C ASP A 52 20.95 -0.08 1.45
N ARG A 53 21.99 -0.77 1.03
CA ARG A 53 22.00 -1.54 -0.23
C ARG A 53 20.94 -2.62 -0.24
N GLN A 54 20.80 -3.36 0.85
CA GLN A 54 19.78 -4.42 0.97
C GLN A 54 18.36 -3.84 0.97
N LEU A 55 18.15 -2.71 1.64
CA LEU A 55 16.86 -2.01 1.61
C LEU A 55 16.52 -1.52 0.21
N VAL A 56 17.49 -0.96 -0.52
CA VAL A 56 17.32 -0.48 -1.91
C VAL A 56 16.90 -1.64 -2.82
N GLU A 57 17.58 -2.79 -2.73
CA GLU A 57 17.28 -3.96 -3.53
C GLU A 57 15.86 -4.48 -3.27
N GLN A 58 15.54 -4.78 -2.02
CA GLN A 58 14.24 -5.34 -1.66
C GLN A 58 13.11 -4.30 -1.79
N GLY A 59 13.37 -3.07 -1.41
CA GLY A 59 12.43 -1.96 -1.53
C GLY A 59 12.05 -1.66 -2.97
N GLY A 60 12.99 -1.75 -3.90
CA GLY A 60 12.74 -1.59 -5.34
C GLY A 60 11.79 -2.65 -5.91
N ILE A 61 11.93 -3.92 -5.48
CA ILE A 61 11.01 -5.00 -5.87
C ILE A 61 9.58 -4.69 -5.34
N ILE A 62 9.49 -4.32 -4.07
CA ILE A 62 8.21 -4.04 -3.41
C ILE A 62 7.52 -2.83 -4.03
N HIS A 63 8.24 -1.73 -4.23
CA HIS A 63 7.72 -0.51 -4.84
C HIS A 63 7.14 -0.76 -6.22
N ARG A 64 7.90 -1.40 -7.10
CA ARG A 64 7.46 -1.73 -8.47
C ARG A 64 6.17 -2.55 -8.45
N LYS A 65 6.11 -3.59 -7.63
CA LYS A 65 4.93 -4.46 -7.55
C LYS A 65 3.71 -3.74 -6.97
N ARG A 66 3.89 -2.89 -5.96
CA ARG A 66 2.79 -2.07 -5.43
C ARG A 66 2.26 -1.10 -6.47
N SER A 67 3.15 -0.44 -7.24
CA SER A 67 2.76 0.47 -8.33
C SER A 67 1.97 -0.26 -9.41
N GLU A 68 2.44 -1.44 -9.85
CA GLU A 68 1.72 -2.28 -10.82
C GLU A 68 0.31 -2.66 -10.34
N ILE A 69 0.21 -3.16 -9.12
CA ILE A 69 -1.08 -3.60 -8.56
C ILE A 69 -2.01 -2.43 -8.32
N ALA A 70 -1.51 -1.29 -7.84
CA ALA A 70 -2.33 -0.09 -7.66
C ALA A 70 -2.91 0.41 -8.99
N ALA A 71 -2.10 0.41 -10.05
CA ALA A 71 -2.54 0.77 -11.40
C ALA A 71 -3.61 -0.20 -11.98
N LEU A 72 -3.57 -1.48 -11.60
CA LEU A 72 -4.61 -2.46 -11.97
C LEU A 72 -5.87 -2.33 -11.10
N LEU A 73 -5.71 -2.02 -9.82
CA LEU A 73 -6.84 -1.86 -8.88
C LEU A 73 -7.68 -0.62 -9.19
N GLU A 74 -7.06 0.49 -9.54
CA GLU A 74 -7.75 1.78 -9.69
C GLU A 74 -8.94 1.70 -10.67
N PRO A 75 -8.79 1.26 -11.93
CA PRO A 75 -9.91 1.19 -12.89
C PRO A 75 -11.00 0.21 -12.44
N GLU A 76 -10.63 -0.91 -11.82
CA GLU A 76 -11.57 -1.90 -11.33
C GLU A 76 -12.38 -1.35 -10.14
N VAL A 77 -11.73 -0.68 -9.20
CA VAL A 77 -12.40 -0.02 -8.08
C VAL A 77 -13.36 1.04 -8.59
N ALA A 78 -12.94 1.89 -9.52
CA ALA A 78 -13.78 2.91 -10.12
C ALA A 78 -14.99 2.30 -10.85
N ARG A 79 -14.80 1.18 -11.54
CA ARG A 79 -15.87 0.44 -12.23
C ARG A 79 -16.91 -0.09 -11.25
N TYR A 80 -16.50 -0.80 -10.20
CA TYR A 80 -17.42 -1.34 -9.20
C TYR A 80 -18.10 -0.25 -8.38
N TYR A 81 -17.37 0.81 -8.03
CA TYR A 81 -17.95 1.91 -7.28
C TYR A 81 -19.04 2.65 -8.07
N ARG A 82 -18.86 2.87 -9.38
CA ARG A 82 -19.90 3.46 -10.23
C ARG A 82 -21.20 2.65 -10.19
N HIS A 83 -21.14 1.33 -10.23
CA HIS A 83 -22.31 0.49 -10.08
C HIS A 83 -23.01 0.66 -8.72
N LEU A 84 -22.23 0.74 -7.64
CA LEU A 84 -22.74 0.90 -6.28
C LEU A 84 -23.32 2.30 -6.02
N SER A 85 -22.78 3.33 -6.66
CA SER A 85 -23.24 4.72 -6.50
C SER A 85 -24.25 5.18 -7.56
N SER A 86 -24.65 4.30 -8.48
CA SER A 86 -25.51 4.64 -9.64
C SER A 86 -24.96 5.81 -10.45
N ASP A 87 -23.63 5.79 -10.74
CA ASP A 87 -22.86 6.80 -11.49
C ASP A 87 -22.85 8.22 -10.87
N ARG A 88 -23.23 8.38 -9.61
CA ARG A 88 -23.34 9.71 -8.97
C ARG A 88 -21.98 10.27 -8.52
N GLU A 89 -20.98 9.42 -8.34
CA GLU A 89 -19.73 9.78 -7.68
C GLU A 89 -18.53 9.14 -8.38
N GLN A 90 -17.44 9.88 -8.47
CA GLN A 90 -16.17 9.36 -8.98
C GLN A 90 -15.21 9.09 -7.84
N VAL A 91 -14.52 7.96 -7.91
CA VAL A 91 -13.48 7.60 -6.95
C VAL A 91 -12.18 7.32 -7.67
N THR A 92 -11.07 7.59 -6.98
CA THR A 92 -9.72 7.25 -7.43
C THR A 92 -8.94 6.61 -6.31
N LEU A 93 -7.92 5.83 -6.69
CA LEU A 93 -7.01 5.15 -5.81
C LEU A 93 -5.58 5.52 -6.22
N GLU A 94 -4.83 6.12 -5.31
CA GLU A 94 -3.48 6.63 -5.57
C GLU A 94 -2.47 5.91 -4.68
N TYR A 95 -1.46 5.30 -5.29
CA TYR A 95 -0.30 4.80 -4.55
C TYR A 95 0.74 5.91 -4.38
N ARG A 96 0.95 6.33 -3.13
CA ARG A 96 1.92 7.36 -2.75
C ARG A 96 3.16 6.73 -2.17
N SER A 97 4.29 7.03 -2.78
CA SER A 97 5.61 6.64 -2.31
C SER A 97 6.62 7.74 -2.66
N GLU A 98 7.57 7.99 -1.78
CA GLU A 98 8.70 8.88 -2.08
C GLU A 98 9.56 8.32 -3.23
N LEU A 99 9.50 7.00 -3.44
CA LEU A 99 10.21 6.31 -4.52
C LEU A 99 9.60 6.58 -5.91
N ASN A 100 8.41 7.18 -6.00
CA ASN A 100 7.83 7.60 -7.27
C ASN A 100 8.67 8.69 -7.96
N ASP A 101 9.29 9.57 -7.16
CA ASP A 101 9.97 10.77 -7.64
C ASP A 101 11.49 10.73 -7.42
N THR A 102 11.96 9.93 -6.45
CA THR A 102 13.38 9.94 -6.04
C THR A 102 13.90 8.50 -5.86
N PRO A 103 15.07 8.16 -6.39
CA PRO A 103 15.71 6.86 -6.15
C PRO A 103 15.87 6.57 -4.66
N PHE A 104 15.65 5.32 -4.26
CA PHE A 104 15.65 4.96 -2.84
C PHE A 104 17.01 5.16 -2.18
N GLU A 105 18.09 4.90 -2.88
CA GLU A 105 19.44 5.16 -2.39
C GLU A 105 19.65 6.64 -2.04
N GLU A 106 19.18 7.55 -2.88
CA GLU A 106 19.23 8.99 -2.64
C GLU A 106 18.38 9.41 -1.44
N LEU A 107 17.19 8.83 -1.29
CA LEU A 107 16.32 9.07 -0.12
C LEU A 107 17.01 8.67 1.18
N LEU A 108 17.65 7.49 1.21
CA LEU A 108 18.38 7.02 2.40
C LEU A 108 19.57 7.91 2.73
N LEU A 109 20.31 8.37 1.72
CA LEU A 109 21.41 9.32 1.91
C LEU A 109 20.92 10.66 2.46
N LYS A 110 19.87 11.23 1.89
CA LYS A 110 19.29 12.50 2.33
C LYS A 110 18.70 12.43 3.75
N SER A 111 18.14 11.29 4.11
CA SER A 111 17.50 11.11 5.43
C SER A 111 18.47 10.70 6.54
N ARG A 112 19.73 10.39 6.23
CA ARG A 112 20.69 9.75 7.14
C ARG A 112 20.85 10.48 8.48
N GLU A 113 21.09 11.79 8.47
CA GLU A 113 21.23 12.56 9.70
C GLU A 113 19.93 12.58 10.52
N LYS A 114 18.79 12.71 9.85
CA LYS A 114 17.47 12.62 10.48
C LYS A 114 17.24 11.25 11.11
N ASP A 115 17.67 10.19 10.43
CA ASP A 115 17.56 8.81 10.93
C ASP A 115 18.40 8.61 12.19
N PHE A 116 19.63 9.15 12.23
CA PHE A 116 20.46 9.10 13.43
C PHE A 116 19.83 9.85 14.61
N VAL A 117 19.23 11.02 14.36
CA VAL A 117 18.55 11.79 15.41
C VAL A 117 17.34 11.06 15.96
N ASN A 118 16.54 10.44 15.07
CA ASN A 118 15.31 9.76 15.44
C ASN A 118 15.54 8.31 15.95
N GLY A 119 16.67 7.70 15.63
CA GLY A 119 16.97 6.29 15.94
C GLY A 119 16.14 5.30 15.12
N PHE A 120 15.62 5.71 13.97
CA PHE A 120 14.90 4.86 13.03
C PHE A 120 14.92 5.42 11.61
N THR A 121 14.68 4.55 10.63
CA THR A 121 14.62 4.88 9.21
C THR A 121 13.37 5.70 8.90
N THR A 122 13.54 6.91 8.37
CA THR A 122 12.46 7.87 8.14
C THR A 122 11.96 7.92 6.69
N ALA A 123 12.67 7.31 5.73
CA ALA A 123 12.33 7.25 4.32
C ALA A 123 12.27 5.81 3.80
N GLY A 124 11.40 5.53 2.83
CA GLY A 124 11.28 4.23 2.18
C GLY A 124 9.88 3.64 2.17
N ILE A 125 9.74 2.44 1.60
CA ILE A 125 8.44 1.79 1.29
C ILE A 125 7.57 1.48 2.52
N HIS A 126 8.13 1.48 3.70
CA HIS A 126 7.38 1.37 4.96
C HIS A 126 6.65 2.67 5.35
N ARG A 127 6.87 3.75 4.59
CA ARG A 127 6.18 5.05 4.71
C ARG A 127 5.14 5.27 3.61
N ASP A 128 5.07 4.38 2.64
CA ASP A 128 4.11 4.45 1.54
C ASP A 128 2.66 4.47 2.04
N ASP A 129 1.77 4.96 1.18
CA ASP A 129 0.35 4.96 1.44
C ASP A 129 -0.47 4.61 0.18
N LEU A 130 -1.66 4.08 0.40
CA LEU A 130 -2.68 3.88 -0.62
C LEU A 130 -3.83 4.84 -0.33
N VAL A 131 -3.87 5.96 -1.03
CA VAL A 131 -4.81 7.04 -0.75
C VAL A 131 -6.06 6.88 -1.60
N LEU A 132 -7.19 6.96 -0.93
CA LEU A 132 -8.51 6.78 -1.51
C LEU A 132 -9.20 8.16 -1.60
N HIS A 133 -9.70 8.52 -2.78
CA HIS A 133 -10.38 9.79 -3.02
C HIS A 133 -11.80 9.59 -3.53
N ILE A 134 -12.67 10.55 -3.23
CA ILE A 134 -14.02 10.70 -3.77
C ILE A 134 -14.20 12.15 -4.21
N GLY A 135 -14.61 12.36 -5.47
CA GLY A 135 -14.73 13.71 -6.03
C GLY A 135 -13.47 14.56 -5.91
N GLY A 136 -12.27 13.93 -5.94
CA GLY A 136 -10.98 14.60 -5.77
C GLY A 136 -10.55 14.87 -4.32
N TYR A 137 -11.38 14.53 -3.32
CA TYR A 137 -11.07 14.74 -1.90
C TYR A 137 -10.76 13.42 -1.18
N PRO A 138 -9.88 13.40 -0.15
CA PRO A 138 -9.60 12.22 0.63
C PRO A 138 -10.86 11.62 1.24
N LEU A 139 -11.18 10.37 0.89
CA LEU A 139 -12.38 9.66 1.30
C LEU A 139 -12.56 9.60 2.83
N ARG A 140 -11.47 9.37 3.56
CA ARG A 140 -11.50 9.27 5.02
C ARG A 140 -11.98 10.55 5.70
N LYS A 141 -11.67 11.71 5.13
CA LYS A 141 -11.97 13.02 5.73
C LYS A 141 -13.32 13.57 5.27
N TYR A 142 -13.68 13.31 4.02
CA TYR A 142 -14.82 13.95 3.39
C TYR A 142 -15.93 12.99 2.98
N GLY A 143 -15.65 11.68 2.96
CA GLY A 143 -16.66 10.66 2.63
C GLY A 143 -17.60 10.37 3.78
N SER A 144 -18.89 10.24 3.49
CA SER A 144 -19.88 9.71 4.43
C SER A 144 -19.60 8.25 4.80
N GLN A 145 -20.18 7.76 5.86
CA GLN A 145 -20.04 6.33 6.25
C GLN A 145 -20.48 5.38 5.13
N GLY A 146 -21.58 5.70 4.44
CA GLY A 146 -22.07 4.92 3.29
C GLY A 146 -21.09 4.94 2.12
N GLN A 147 -20.50 6.10 1.81
CA GLN A 147 -19.46 6.23 0.77
C GLN A 147 -18.21 5.41 1.11
N GLN A 148 -17.72 5.48 2.34
CA GLN A 148 -16.57 4.69 2.80
C GLN A 148 -16.85 3.18 2.72
N LYS A 149 -18.05 2.74 3.10
CA LYS A 149 -18.45 1.34 3.00
C LYS A 149 -18.56 0.88 1.55
N SER A 150 -19.22 1.67 0.68
CA SER A 150 -19.31 1.38 -0.76
C SER A 150 -17.93 1.28 -1.41
N PHE A 151 -16.99 2.16 -1.01
CA PHE A 151 -15.61 2.08 -1.49
C PHE A 151 -14.92 0.78 -1.05
N LEU A 152 -15.08 0.38 0.21
CA LEU A 152 -14.52 -0.87 0.70
C LEU A 152 -15.06 -2.08 -0.06
N ILE A 153 -16.36 -2.09 -0.36
CA ILE A 153 -16.98 -3.14 -1.18
C ILE A 153 -16.39 -3.15 -2.57
N ALA A 154 -16.31 -1.99 -3.23
CA ALA A 154 -15.70 -1.86 -4.56
C ALA A 154 -14.25 -2.36 -4.58
N LEU A 155 -13.47 -2.02 -3.55
CA LEU A 155 -12.09 -2.48 -3.40
C LEU A 155 -12.00 -4.01 -3.27
N LYS A 156 -12.89 -4.63 -2.49
CA LYS A 156 -12.95 -6.09 -2.34
C LYS A 156 -13.37 -6.80 -3.63
N LEU A 157 -14.33 -6.24 -4.37
CA LEU A 157 -14.73 -6.77 -5.67
C LEU A 157 -13.63 -6.62 -6.72
N ALA A 158 -12.91 -5.50 -6.73
CA ALA A 158 -11.75 -5.29 -7.59
C ALA A 158 -10.63 -6.30 -7.27
N GLN A 159 -10.33 -6.50 -5.99
CA GLN A 159 -9.38 -7.51 -5.54
C GLN A 159 -9.79 -8.91 -6.03
N TYR A 160 -11.07 -9.28 -5.86
CA TYR A 160 -11.61 -10.54 -6.35
C TYR A 160 -11.38 -10.71 -7.85
N ALA A 161 -11.71 -9.69 -8.65
CA ALA A 161 -11.55 -9.73 -10.09
C ALA A 161 -10.07 -9.95 -10.51
N LEU A 162 -9.14 -9.24 -9.88
CA LEU A 162 -7.71 -9.39 -10.16
C LEU A 162 -7.17 -10.77 -9.73
N VAL A 163 -7.62 -11.32 -8.61
CA VAL A 163 -7.25 -12.69 -8.18
C VAL A 163 -7.77 -13.71 -9.17
N ALA A 164 -9.04 -13.59 -9.58
CA ALA A 164 -9.64 -14.49 -10.56
C ALA A 164 -8.88 -14.47 -11.90
N GLN A 165 -8.51 -13.29 -12.36
CA GLN A 165 -7.72 -13.12 -13.59
C GLN A 165 -6.32 -13.74 -13.47
N ALA A 166 -5.64 -13.49 -12.34
CA ALA A 166 -4.27 -13.97 -12.13
C ALA A 166 -4.19 -15.50 -11.98
N LYS A 167 -5.19 -16.11 -11.33
CA LYS A 167 -5.21 -17.55 -11.08
C LYS A 167 -5.93 -18.37 -12.16
N GLY A 168 -6.70 -17.73 -13.03
CA GLY A 168 -7.54 -18.43 -14.01
C GLY A 168 -8.75 -19.16 -13.39
N GLU A 169 -8.98 -19.01 -12.09
CA GLU A 169 -10.05 -19.66 -11.33
C GLU A 169 -10.84 -18.61 -10.56
N LYS A 170 -12.15 -18.82 -10.40
CA LYS A 170 -12.99 -17.94 -9.60
C LYS A 170 -12.80 -18.23 -8.12
N PRO A 171 -12.21 -17.33 -7.33
CA PRO A 171 -12.10 -17.49 -5.88
C PRO A 171 -13.48 -17.44 -5.22
N ILE A 172 -13.60 -17.95 -3.99
CA ILE A 172 -14.81 -17.79 -3.18
C ILE A 172 -14.72 -16.44 -2.47
N LEU A 173 -15.73 -15.59 -2.68
CA LEU A 173 -15.85 -14.32 -2.00
C LEU A 173 -16.83 -14.47 -0.83
N LEU A 174 -16.36 -14.30 0.39
CA LEU A 174 -17.18 -14.27 1.60
C LEU A 174 -17.46 -12.82 1.95
N LEU A 175 -18.72 -12.46 1.96
CA LEU A 175 -19.21 -11.13 2.28
C LEU A 175 -20.07 -11.22 3.54
N ASP A 176 -19.57 -10.66 4.64
CA ASP A 176 -20.26 -10.60 5.92
C ASP A 176 -20.69 -9.16 6.22
N ASP A 177 -21.89 -8.97 6.75
CA ASP A 177 -22.49 -7.68 7.17
C ASP A 177 -22.45 -6.54 6.14
N LEU A 178 -22.54 -6.86 4.84
CA LEU A 178 -22.46 -5.86 3.77
C LEU A 178 -23.60 -4.84 3.77
N PHE A 179 -24.80 -5.29 4.11
CA PHE A 179 -26.03 -4.49 3.94
C PHE A 179 -26.37 -3.64 5.16
N ASP A 180 -25.67 -3.82 6.27
CA ASP A 180 -25.87 -3.01 7.46
C ASP A 180 -25.32 -1.59 7.23
N LYS A 181 -26.22 -0.58 7.21
CA LYS A 181 -25.92 0.86 6.96
C LYS A 181 -25.64 1.27 5.49
N LEU A 182 -26.07 0.49 4.51
CA LEU A 182 -26.19 1.01 3.16
C LEU A 182 -27.50 1.79 3.03
N ASP A 183 -27.45 3.01 2.47
CA ASP A 183 -28.64 3.78 2.15
C ASP A 183 -29.50 3.01 1.13
N ALA A 184 -30.83 3.09 1.24
CA ALA A 184 -31.79 2.36 0.41
C ALA A 184 -31.69 2.63 -1.11
N GLY A 185 -30.76 3.48 -1.55
CA GLY A 185 -30.48 3.81 -2.95
C GLY A 185 -29.06 3.40 -3.44
N ARG A 186 -28.38 2.54 -2.67
CA ARG A 186 -27.01 2.04 -3.01
C ARG A 186 -26.95 0.53 -3.03
#